data_9daab34d49d188d3699f928b99a4ce15
#
_entry.id   9daab34d49d188d3699f928b99a4ce15
#
_cell.length_a   1.000
_cell.length_b   1.000
_cell.length_c   1.000
_cell.angle_alpha   90.00
_cell.angle_beta   90.00
_cell.angle_gamma   90.00
#
_symmetry.space_group_name_H-M   'P 1'
#
loop_
_entity.id
_entity.type
_entity.pdbx_description
1 polymer ?
#
loop_
_entity_poly.entity_id
_entity_poly.type
_entity_poly.pdbx_seq_one_letter_code
_entity_poly.pdbx_strand_id
1 'polypeptide(L)'
;MLRPFTLELEFKLDNKDIPMYQQLADGIQKLIVSGTLKPGDALPGSREMASRLKVSRKTVVSAMELLVFSGWLENRERIGLFVRSKLPIDNNSKKSDLQTESCNNTTKNQAPDEKQARLEVNDGFPDTQLTPYEALSRAYRQFFNRAARWKMMGYNDPKGSLKFRHSLAQEICQERGLPITEDEVMVTRGSQMALYLCAHVMVKPGEAIAIEDPTYEYARLAFESAGVTVYPIPVDQEGIQVDALEKALELHPEIKGIYVTPRFQYPTTVTLSAARRRRLADIVVKNNLMVAEDDFGHHFHFTTSRQMPFCVMLPKSNCVYIATFSKILAPALRLGFVTSSAEVINRLAERRRIIDLQGDVVMERSVLELVESGELKRHIRRARKVYQERLEYIDDLITAKLKDKVMYKRPNGGLALWMTMDRDIRRELAIRGINAPVFTLTDGRWGIRVGYASMKKEEMELLVGALYELL
;
A
#
# COMPACT_ATOMS: atom_id res chain seq x y z
N MET A 1 42.46 -11.29 46.60
CA MET A 1 43.30 -11.74 45.48
C MET A 1 42.42 -12.43 44.48
N LEU A 2 42.27 -11.86 43.29
CA LEU A 2 41.57 -12.52 42.19
C LEU A 2 42.40 -13.75 41.77
N ARG A 3 41.79 -14.93 41.71
CA ARG A 3 42.47 -16.14 41.21
C ARG A 3 42.92 -15.87 39.76
N PRO A 4 44.17 -16.21 39.37
CA PRO A 4 44.60 -16.08 38.00
C PRO A 4 43.68 -16.91 37.12
N PHE A 5 43.13 -16.29 36.06
CA PHE A 5 42.34 -16.98 35.07
C PHE A 5 43.25 -17.91 34.26
N THR A 6 43.12 -19.22 34.48
CA THR A 6 43.99 -20.25 33.88
C THR A 6 43.37 -20.95 32.67
N LEU A 7 42.17 -20.56 32.24
CA LEU A 7 41.49 -21.17 31.11
C LEU A 7 42.09 -20.67 29.80
N GLU A 8 42.51 -21.57 28.93
CA GLU A 8 42.82 -21.23 27.54
C GLU A 8 41.51 -21.09 26.77
N LEU A 9 41.21 -19.85 26.36
CA LEU A 9 40.07 -19.54 25.57
C LEU A 9 40.45 -19.68 24.08
N GLU A 10 40.21 -20.84 23.51
CA GLU A 10 40.32 -21.02 22.05
C GLU A 10 38.94 -20.88 21.40
N PHE A 11 38.78 -19.82 20.64
CA PHE A 11 37.59 -19.60 19.81
C PHE A 11 37.98 -19.58 18.35
N LYS A 12 37.24 -20.33 17.51
CA LYS A 12 37.30 -20.17 16.07
C LYS A 12 36.40 -18.99 15.70
N LEU A 13 37.01 -17.85 15.38
CA LEU A 13 36.33 -16.61 14.99
C LEU A 13 36.46 -16.40 13.47
N ASP A 14 36.07 -17.40 12.70
CA ASP A 14 36.31 -17.48 11.25
C ASP A 14 35.03 -17.39 10.39
N ASN A 15 33.85 -17.31 11.00
CA ASN A 15 32.61 -17.17 10.28
C ASN A 15 32.45 -15.73 9.80
N LYS A 16 32.48 -15.52 8.46
CA LYS A 16 32.37 -14.20 7.84
C LYS A 16 30.95 -13.61 7.88
N ASP A 17 29.94 -14.43 8.09
CA ASP A 17 28.52 -14.02 8.09
C ASP A 17 28.05 -13.54 9.47
N ILE A 18 28.81 -13.80 10.53
CA ILE A 18 28.46 -13.43 11.91
C ILE A 18 29.49 -12.40 12.44
N PRO A 19 29.04 -11.27 13.00
CA PRO A 19 29.95 -10.28 13.58
C PRO A 19 30.88 -10.89 14.64
N MET A 20 32.17 -10.54 14.63
CA MET A 20 33.19 -11.14 15.47
C MET A 20 32.89 -11.02 16.99
N TYR A 21 32.23 -9.92 17.41
CA TYR A 21 31.82 -9.78 18.82
C TYR A 21 30.71 -10.78 19.20
N GLN A 22 29.86 -11.13 18.28
CA GLN A 22 28.77 -12.09 18.49
C GLN A 22 29.33 -13.51 18.57
N GLN A 23 30.25 -13.87 17.68
CA GLN A 23 30.96 -15.18 17.76
C GLN A 23 31.70 -15.34 19.09
N LEU A 24 32.31 -14.27 19.60
CA LEU A 24 32.98 -14.27 20.87
C LEU A 24 32.00 -14.44 22.05
N ALA A 25 30.85 -13.75 21.99
CA ALA A 25 29.80 -13.88 23.01
C ALA A 25 29.23 -15.30 23.02
N ASP A 26 28.92 -15.87 21.88
CA ASP A 26 28.41 -17.24 21.72
C ASP A 26 29.42 -18.28 22.25
N GLY A 27 30.72 -18.05 21.99
CA GLY A 27 31.78 -18.90 22.49
C GLY A 27 31.86 -18.90 24.02
N ILE A 28 31.79 -17.72 24.63
CA ILE A 28 31.79 -17.60 26.12
C ILE A 28 30.52 -18.24 26.70
N GLN A 29 29.35 -18.00 26.07
CA GLN A 29 28.09 -18.63 26.49
C GLN A 29 28.15 -20.15 26.46
N LYS A 30 28.74 -20.75 25.42
CA LYS A 30 28.95 -22.20 25.32
C LYS A 30 29.83 -22.73 26.48
N LEU A 31 30.87 -22.00 26.89
CA LEU A 31 31.72 -22.36 28.02
C LEU A 31 30.96 -22.28 29.36
N ILE A 32 30.02 -21.38 29.51
CA ILE A 32 29.14 -21.28 30.68
C ILE A 32 28.14 -22.45 30.69
N VAL A 33 27.52 -22.73 29.56
CA VAL A 33 26.53 -23.83 29.43
C VAL A 33 27.20 -25.21 29.63
N SER A 34 28.42 -25.39 29.13
CA SER A 34 29.17 -26.63 29.32
C SER A 34 29.72 -26.81 30.75
N GLY A 35 29.57 -25.81 31.63
CA GLY A 35 30.10 -25.81 32.99
C GLY A 35 31.60 -25.57 33.08
N THR A 36 32.28 -25.27 32.00
CA THR A 36 33.70 -24.89 31.96
C THR A 36 33.92 -23.57 32.69
N LEU A 37 33.03 -22.61 32.49
CA LEU A 37 32.91 -21.40 33.30
C LEU A 37 31.73 -21.57 34.27
N LYS A 38 32.01 -21.53 35.54
CA LYS A 38 30.99 -21.76 36.58
C LYS A 38 30.37 -20.44 37.06
N PRO A 39 29.12 -20.46 37.56
CA PRO A 39 28.56 -19.32 38.27
C PRO A 39 29.50 -18.75 39.31
N GLY A 40 29.75 -17.44 39.27
CA GLY A 40 30.67 -16.75 40.15
C GLY A 40 32.13 -16.67 39.67
N ASP A 41 32.48 -17.32 38.57
CA ASP A 41 33.82 -17.19 37.99
C ASP A 41 34.04 -15.79 37.42
N ALA A 42 35.24 -15.23 37.64
CA ALA A 42 35.64 -13.94 37.09
C ALA A 42 36.18 -14.08 35.67
N LEU A 43 35.81 -13.21 34.76
CA LEU A 43 36.40 -13.13 33.44
C LEU A 43 37.64 -12.20 33.41
N PRO A 44 38.61 -12.46 32.52
CA PRO A 44 39.74 -11.56 32.31
C PRO A 44 39.29 -10.16 31.88
N GLY A 45 40.09 -9.17 32.20
CA GLY A 45 39.84 -7.81 31.75
C GLY A 45 39.85 -7.69 30.23
N SER A 46 39.08 -6.72 29.67
CA SER A 46 38.93 -6.56 28.22
C SER A 46 40.27 -6.36 27.46
N ARG A 47 41.27 -5.78 28.08
CA ARG A 47 42.61 -5.61 27.48
C ARG A 47 43.34 -6.94 27.37
N GLU A 48 43.32 -7.74 28.46
CA GLU A 48 43.93 -9.06 28.52
C GLU A 48 43.29 -10.02 27.53
N MET A 49 41.93 -10.03 27.51
CA MET A 49 41.18 -10.90 26.61
C MET A 49 41.44 -10.52 25.14
N ALA A 50 41.47 -9.24 24.80
CA ALA A 50 41.80 -8.77 23.46
C ALA A 50 43.20 -9.22 23.01
N SER A 51 44.17 -9.16 23.89
CA SER A 51 45.56 -9.61 23.62
C SER A 51 45.63 -11.13 23.41
N ARG A 52 44.98 -11.91 24.26
CA ARG A 52 44.95 -13.38 24.16
C ARG A 52 44.25 -13.88 22.89
N LEU A 53 43.11 -13.28 22.56
CA LEU A 53 42.30 -13.69 21.42
C LEU A 53 42.70 -13.01 20.09
N LYS A 54 43.69 -12.12 20.10
CA LYS A 54 44.17 -11.34 18.97
C LYS A 54 43.05 -10.59 18.24
N VAL A 55 42.10 -10.04 19.00
CA VAL A 55 40.97 -9.23 18.50
C VAL A 55 41.02 -7.80 19.04
N SER A 56 40.25 -6.89 18.44
CA SER A 56 40.20 -5.53 18.96
C SER A 56 39.58 -5.47 20.37
N ARG A 57 40.06 -4.56 21.22
CA ARG A 57 39.46 -4.33 22.54
C ARG A 57 37.94 -3.97 22.41
N LYS A 58 37.57 -3.25 21.36
CA LYS A 58 36.17 -2.88 21.08
C LYS A 58 35.30 -4.13 20.87
N THR A 59 35.81 -5.10 20.11
CA THR A 59 35.14 -6.41 19.92
C THR A 59 34.88 -7.14 21.23
N VAL A 60 35.87 -7.19 22.12
CA VAL A 60 35.72 -7.82 23.44
C VAL A 60 34.71 -7.06 24.30
N VAL A 61 34.78 -5.74 24.35
CA VAL A 61 33.82 -4.92 25.12
C VAL A 61 32.40 -5.15 24.63
N SER A 62 32.16 -5.11 23.32
CA SER A 62 30.83 -5.36 22.77
C SER A 62 30.30 -6.77 23.05
N ALA A 63 31.18 -7.80 23.03
CA ALA A 63 30.79 -9.16 23.39
C ALA A 63 30.44 -9.27 24.90
N MET A 64 31.19 -8.62 25.74
CA MET A 64 30.92 -8.60 27.18
C MET A 64 29.64 -7.84 27.53
N GLU A 65 29.40 -6.70 26.89
CA GLU A 65 28.15 -5.93 27.03
C GLU A 65 26.95 -6.77 26.61
N LEU A 66 27.04 -7.51 25.49
CA LEU A 66 25.99 -8.41 25.03
C LEU A 66 25.71 -9.52 26.07
N LEU A 67 26.74 -10.11 26.66
CA LEU A 67 26.58 -11.15 27.69
C LEU A 67 26.02 -10.61 29.00
N VAL A 68 26.37 -9.40 29.39
CA VAL A 68 25.74 -8.70 30.54
C VAL A 68 24.28 -8.40 30.27
N PHE A 69 23.98 -7.87 29.10
CA PHE A 69 22.59 -7.56 28.67
C PHE A 69 21.71 -8.82 28.61
N SER A 70 22.24 -9.90 28.09
CA SER A 70 21.55 -11.21 28.01
C SER A 70 21.55 -12.00 29.33
N GLY A 71 22.12 -11.45 30.41
CA GLY A 71 22.03 -11.99 31.74
C GLY A 71 23.00 -13.17 32.07
N TRP A 72 23.96 -13.47 31.18
CA TRP A 72 24.97 -14.47 31.40
C TRP A 72 26.09 -13.99 32.31
N LEU A 73 26.42 -12.69 32.23
CA LEU A 73 27.43 -12.04 33.05
C LEU A 73 26.80 -10.93 33.91
N GLU A 74 27.47 -10.64 35.01
CA GLU A 74 27.18 -9.47 35.85
C GLU A 74 28.43 -8.62 36.05
N ASN A 75 28.24 -7.30 36.04
CA ASN A 75 29.33 -6.37 36.35
C ASN A 75 29.30 -6.03 37.84
N ARG A 76 30.36 -6.36 38.55
CA ARG A 76 30.55 -5.93 39.95
C ARG A 76 31.45 -4.72 39.97
N GLU A 77 30.91 -3.62 40.46
CA GLU A 77 31.61 -2.33 40.46
C GLU A 77 33.02 -2.46 41.08
N ARG A 78 34.02 -1.91 40.38
CA ARG A 78 35.45 -1.90 40.75
C ARG A 78 36.13 -3.27 40.86
N ILE A 79 35.42 -4.37 40.61
CA ILE A 79 35.94 -5.73 40.76
C ILE A 79 36.08 -6.42 39.39
N GLY A 80 35.11 -6.25 38.48
CA GLY A 80 35.15 -6.84 37.14
C GLY A 80 33.88 -7.56 36.72
N LEU A 81 33.97 -8.36 35.65
CA LEU A 81 32.89 -9.14 35.11
C LEU A 81 32.91 -10.58 35.63
N PHE A 82 31.75 -11.08 36.05
CA PHE A 82 31.57 -12.39 36.64
C PHE A 82 30.43 -13.14 35.93
N VAL A 83 30.55 -14.48 35.91
CA VAL A 83 29.43 -15.34 35.49
C VAL A 83 28.33 -15.23 36.55
N ARG A 84 27.09 -14.96 36.10
CA ARG A 84 25.97 -14.71 37.00
C ARG A 84 25.61 -15.96 37.82
N SER A 85 25.27 -15.79 39.08
CA SER A 85 24.91 -16.89 39.97
C SER A 85 23.63 -17.59 39.57
N LYS A 86 22.70 -16.84 38.96
CA LYS A 86 21.44 -17.33 38.41
C LYS A 86 21.49 -17.13 36.90
N LEU A 87 21.81 -18.18 36.17
CA LEU A 87 21.91 -18.17 34.71
C LEU A 87 20.52 -18.06 34.10
N PRO A 88 20.37 -17.41 32.93
CA PRO A 88 19.17 -17.50 32.14
C PRO A 88 19.06 -18.92 31.57
N ILE A 89 18.50 -19.84 32.38
CA ILE A 89 18.23 -21.20 31.92
C ILE A 89 17.04 -21.11 31.01
N ASP A 90 17.23 -21.44 29.72
CA ASP A 90 16.15 -21.74 28.80
C ASP A 90 15.29 -22.86 29.41
N ASN A 91 14.07 -22.49 29.84
CA ASN A 91 13.00 -23.45 30.13
C ASN A 91 12.46 -24.07 28.82
N ASN A 92 13.33 -24.38 27.88
CA ASN A 92 13.00 -25.00 26.59
C ASN A 92 13.25 -26.52 26.61
N SER A 93 12.97 -27.21 27.76
CA SER A 93 12.87 -28.67 27.80
C SER A 93 11.43 -29.16 28.00
N LYS A 94 10.44 -28.42 27.52
CA LYS A 94 9.14 -28.96 27.13
C LYS A 94 8.87 -28.43 25.72
N LYS A 95 9.22 -29.25 24.73
CA LYS A 95 8.53 -29.19 23.43
C LYS A 95 7.07 -29.49 23.75
N SER A 96 6.30 -28.44 24.03
CA SER A 96 4.88 -28.50 23.76
C SER A 96 4.76 -28.41 22.24
N ASP A 97 4.16 -29.42 21.66
CA ASP A 97 3.63 -29.43 20.30
C ASP A 97 2.58 -28.29 20.15
N LEU A 98 3.02 -27.07 20.16
CA LEU A 98 2.36 -26.01 19.45
C LEU A 98 2.85 -26.16 18.01
N GLN A 99 2.13 -27.01 17.27
CA GLN A 99 2.06 -26.87 15.84
C GLN A 99 1.71 -25.42 15.59
N THR A 100 2.72 -24.61 15.30
CA THR A 100 2.56 -23.44 14.48
C THR A 100 2.04 -23.97 13.17
N GLU A 101 0.72 -24.03 13.04
CA GLU A 101 0.10 -24.00 11.72
C GLU A 101 0.69 -22.77 11.06
N SER A 102 1.76 -23.00 10.34
CA SER A 102 2.30 -22.10 9.35
C SER A 102 1.10 -21.73 8.48
N CYS A 103 0.65 -20.49 8.57
CA CYS A 103 -0.20 -19.87 7.56
C CYS A 103 0.56 -19.83 6.22
N ASN A 104 0.86 -21.00 5.68
CA ASN A 104 1.38 -21.21 4.34
C ASN A 104 0.21 -21.50 3.39
N ASN A 105 -0.80 -20.60 3.40
CA ASN A 105 -1.73 -20.44 2.28
C ASN A 105 -1.54 -19.10 1.59
N THR A 106 -0.30 -18.60 1.53
CA THR A 106 0.10 -17.91 0.33
C THR A 106 0.34 -19.00 -0.71
N THR A 107 -0.54 -19.11 -1.67
CA THR A 107 -0.23 -19.72 -2.95
C THR A 107 1.18 -19.26 -3.32
N LYS A 108 2.13 -20.17 -3.19
CA LYS A 108 3.42 -20.03 -3.85
C LYS A 108 3.10 -20.01 -5.34
N ASN A 109 2.80 -18.84 -5.87
CA ASN A 109 3.22 -18.53 -7.21
C ASN A 109 4.73 -18.69 -7.14
N GLN A 110 5.23 -19.87 -7.51
CA GLN A 110 6.62 -20.03 -7.89
C GLN A 110 6.85 -18.96 -8.94
N ALA A 111 7.54 -17.89 -8.55
CA ALA A 111 8.10 -16.98 -9.51
C ALA A 111 8.90 -17.88 -10.47
N PRO A 112 8.61 -17.85 -11.79
CA PRO A 112 9.52 -18.45 -12.74
C PRO A 112 10.85 -17.73 -12.53
N ASP A 113 11.96 -18.47 -12.69
CA ASP A 113 13.32 -17.93 -12.68
C ASP A 113 13.32 -16.50 -13.18
N GLU A 114 13.89 -15.56 -12.40
CA GLU A 114 14.03 -14.15 -12.72
C GLU A 114 14.92 -13.96 -13.97
N LYS A 115 14.48 -14.46 -15.10
CA LYS A 115 14.82 -13.88 -16.39
C LYS A 115 14.05 -12.57 -16.43
N GLN A 116 14.76 -11.47 -16.31
CA GLN A 116 14.24 -10.11 -16.40
C GLN A 116 13.16 -10.05 -17.49
N ALA A 117 11.91 -9.81 -17.11
CA ALA A 117 10.83 -9.72 -18.08
C ALA A 117 11.18 -8.65 -19.12
N ARG A 118 11.00 -8.96 -20.40
CA ARG A 118 11.26 -8.04 -21.49
C ARG A 118 10.30 -6.85 -21.45
N LEU A 119 9.08 -7.06 -20.93
CA LEU A 119 8.03 -6.05 -20.78
C LEU A 119 7.20 -6.31 -19.53
N GLU A 120 7.18 -5.32 -18.63
CA GLU A 120 6.26 -5.27 -17.47
C GLU A 120 5.09 -4.36 -17.80
N VAL A 121 3.91 -4.95 -17.99
CA VAL A 121 2.66 -4.20 -18.20
C VAL A 121 2.00 -3.96 -16.85
N ASN A 122 1.90 -2.70 -16.42
CA ASN A 122 1.22 -2.35 -15.18
C ASN A 122 -0.30 -2.19 -15.37
N ASP A 123 -1.02 -2.06 -14.26
CA ASP A 123 -2.49 -1.96 -14.22
C ASP A 123 -3.05 -0.53 -14.29
N GLY A 124 -2.22 0.44 -14.69
CA GLY A 124 -2.61 1.86 -14.78
C GLY A 124 -1.82 2.75 -13.84
N PHE A 125 -0.49 2.70 -13.94
CA PHE A 125 0.40 3.63 -13.24
C PHE A 125 0.57 4.92 -14.04
N PRO A 126 0.74 6.07 -13.35
CA PRO A 126 1.11 7.30 -14.02
C PRO A 126 2.54 7.20 -14.57
N ASP A 127 2.83 7.98 -15.60
CA ASP A 127 4.21 8.15 -16.04
C ASP A 127 4.95 9.08 -15.06
N THR A 128 5.78 8.48 -14.23
CA THR A 128 6.54 9.24 -13.24
C THR A 128 7.58 10.17 -13.85
N GLN A 129 7.98 9.98 -15.11
CA GLN A 129 8.89 10.90 -15.81
C GLN A 129 8.25 12.28 -16.04
N LEU A 130 6.91 12.36 -16.05
CA LEU A 130 6.18 13.62 -16.16
C LEU A 130 6.06 14.37 -14.84
N THR A 131 6.37 13.74 -13.71
CA THR A 131 6.25 14.36 -12.37
C THR A 131 7.04 15.66 -12.31
N PRO A 132 6.48 16.75 -11.73
CA PRO A 132 7.16 18.06 -11.66
C PRO A 132 8.22 18.07 -10.54
N TYR A 133 9.29 17.27 -10.69
CA TYR A 133 10.32 17.04 -9.69
C TYR A 133 10.99 18.31 -9.19
N GLU A 134 11.28 19.26 -10.09
CA GLU A 134 11.91 20.54 -9.71
C GLU A 134 11.01 21.38 -8.81
N ALA A 135 9.71 21.45 -9.14
CA ALA A 135 8.75 22.19 -8.34
C ALA A 135 8.56 21.52 -6.96
N LEU A 136 8.44 20.18 -6.94
CA LEU A 136 8.34 19.40 -5.71
C LEU A 136 9.60 19.56 -4.84
N SER A 137 10.78 19.48 -5.43
CA SER A 137 12.07 19.68 -4.74
C SER A 137 12.20 21.10 -4.17
N ARG A 138 11.76 22.12 -4.91
CA ARG A 138 11.74 23.50 -4.40
C ARG A 138 10.81 23.65 -3.20
N ALA A 139 9.58 23.12 -3.30
CA ALA A 139 8.59 23.15 -2.23
C ALA A 139 9.09 22.44 -0.97
N TYR A 140 9.72 21.28 -1.13
CA TYR A 140 10.32 20.50 -0.04
C TYR A 140 11.44 21.29 0.66
N ARG A 141 12.38 21.89 -0.10
CA ARG A 141 13.45 22.73 0.46
C ARG A 141 12.91 23.98 1.15
N GLN A 142 11.88 24.62 0.59
CA GLN A 142 11.26 25.80 1.20
C GLN A 142 10.65 25.50 2.57
N PHE A 143 10.12 24.31 2.78
CA PHE A 143 9.62 23.90 4.09
C PHE A 143 10.71 24.02 5.16
N PHE A 144 11.91 23.48 4.90
CA PHE A 144 13.03 23.50 5.86
C PHE A 144 13.69 24.88 6.03
N ASN A 145 13.53 25.76 5.07
CA ASN A 145 14.10 27.12 5.12
C ASN A 145 13.18 28.12 5.86
N ARG A 146 11.96 27.77 6.22
CA ARG A 146 11.04 28.65 6.94
C ARG A 146 11.47 28.85 8.40
N ALA A 147 11.39 30.11 8.89
CA ALA A 147 11.78 30.45 10.27
C ALA A 147 11.00 29.65 11.33
N ALA A 148 9.74 29.33 11.08
CA ALA A 148 8.88 28.58 12.02
C ALA A 148 8.83 27.08 11.76
N ARG A 149 9.77 26.49 10.97
CA ARG A 149 9.78 25.06 10.62
C ARG A 149 9.68 24.12 11.82
N TRP A 150 10.35 24.47 12.93
CA TRP A 150 10.34 23.67 14.14
C TRP A 150 8.94 23.48 14.76
N LYS A 151 8.03 24.46 14.63
CA LYS A 151 6.63 24.34 15.10
C LYS A 151 5.85 23.31 14.28
N MET A 152 6.22 23.14 13.02
CA MET A 152 5.53 22.22 12.10
C MET A 152 6.07 20.80 12.19
N MET A 153 7.23 20.57 12.84
CA MET A 153 7.85 19.25 13.01
C MET A 153 7.35 18.50 14.24
N GLY A 154 6.47 19.09 15.04
CA GLY A 154 5.82 18.44 16.17
C GLY A 154 4.64 17.56 15.75
N TYR A 155 3.97 16.98 16.74
CA TYR A 155 2.70 16.28 16.51
C TYR A 155 1.61 17.26 16.08
N ASN A 156 0.84 16.84 15.08
CA ASN A 156 -0.20 17.63 14.43
C ASN A 156 -1.55 16.89 14.46
N ASP A 157 -2.56 17.50 13.84
CA ASP A 157 -3.89 16.90 13.71
C ASP A 157 -3.82 15.59 12.89
N PRO A 158 -4.37 14.47 13.37
CA PRO A 158 -4.44 13.22 12.61
C PRO A 158 -5.22 13.35 11.30
N LYS A 159 -6.10 14.34 11.16
CA LYS A 159 -6.79 14.66 9.90
C LYS A 159 -5.85 15.27 8.84
N GLY A 160 -4.65 15.68 9.22
CA GLY A 160 -3.69 16.39 8.37
C GLY A 160 -3.74 17.90 8.56
N SER A 161 -2.81 18.61 7.94
CA SER A 161 -2.65 20.06 8.06
C SER A 161 -3.93 20.82 7.71
N LEU A 162 -4.42 21.66 8.62
CA LEU A 162 -5.64 22.47 8.42
C LEU A 162 -5.56 23.28 7.12
N LYS A 163 -4.43 23.90 6.85
CA LYS A 163 -4.23 24.70 5.63
C LYS A 163 -4.36 23.85 4.36
N PHE A 164 -3.83 22.62 4.38
CA PHE A 164 -3.94 21.72 3.25
C PHE A 164 -5.38 21.21 3.10
N ARG A 165 -6.04 20.83 4.20
CA ARG A 165 -7.46 20.40 4.18
C ARG A 165 -8.38 21.51 3.65
N HIS A 166 -8.15 22.77 4.04
CA HIS A 166 -8.88 23.92 3.52
C HIS A 166 -8.70 24.05 1.99
N SER A 167 -7.47 23.99 1.51
CA SER A 167 -7.18 24.04 0.06
C SER A 167 -7.81 22.88 -0.69
N LEU A 168 -7.78 21.66 -0.13
CA LEU A 168 -8.44 20.50 -0.72
C LEU A 168 -9.96 20.67 -0.75
N ALA A 169 -10.58 21.17 0.32
CA ALA A 169 -12.02 21.41 0.36
C ALA A 169 -12.45 22.38 -0.74
N GLN A 170 -11.70 23.47 -0.95
CA GLN A 170 -11.97 24.41 -2.04
C GLN A 170 -11.84 23.75 -3.42
N GLU A 171 -10.78 22.96 -3.66
CA GLU A 171 -10.59 22.25 -4.92
C GLU A 171 -11.72 21.25 -5.17
N ILE A 172 -12.08 20.46 -4.16
CA ILE A 172 -13.15 19.46 -4.25
C ILE A 172 -14.50 20.10 -4.54
N CYS A 173 -14.83 21.21 -3.88
CA CYS A 173 -16.06 21.97 -4.19
C CYS A 173 -16.07 22.45 -5.64
N GLN A 174 -14.97 23.04 -6.12
CA GLN A 174 -14.87 23.61 -7.45
C GLN A 174 -14.80 22.56 -8.57
N GLU A 175 -13.95 21.54 -8.37
CA GLU A 175 -13.64 20.56 -9.43
C GLU A 175 -14.55 19.33 -9.39
N ARG A 176 -15.11 18.98 -8.24
CA ARG A 176 -15.90 17.75 -8.04
C ARG A 176 -17.35 17.99 -7.64
N GLY A 177 -17.72 19.24 -7.32
CA GLY A 177 -19.08 19.63 -6.94
C GLY A 177 -19.56 19.07 -5.60
N LEU A 178 -18.66 18.60 -4.75
CA LEU A 178 -18.97 18.16 -3.39
C LEU A 178 -18.87 19.36 -2.45
N PRO A 179 -19.98 19.86 -1.87
CA PRO A 179 -19.96 21.03 -0.97
C PRO A 179 -19.46 20.62 0.42
N ILE A 180 -18.15 20.69 0.62
CA ILE A 180 -17.47 20.24 1.86
C ILE A 180 -16.65 21.36 2.48
N THR A 181 -16.38 21.23 3.78
CA THR A 181 -15.48 22.09 4.57
C THR A 181 -14.20 21.33 4.91
N GLU A 182 -13.23 22.03 5.47
CA GLU A 182 -11.96 21.42 5.92
C GLU A 182 -12.15 20.38 7.05
N ASP A 183 -13.23 20.45 7.82
CA ASP A 183 -13.54 19.47 8.86
C ASP A 183 -14.13 18.18 8.30
N GLU A 184 -14.56 18.22 7.05
CA GLU A 184 -15.08 17.08 6.29
C GLU A 184 -14.02 16.45 5.36
N VAL A 185 -12.75 16.80 5.57
CA VAL A 185 -11.61 16.25 4.81
C VAL A 185 -10.57 15.67 5.78
N MET A 186 -10.05 14.50 5.46
CA MET A 186 -8.88 13.92 6.11
C MET A 186 -7.85 13.48 5.06
N VAL A 187 -6.61 13.91 5.26
CA VAL A 187 -5.46 13.50 4.43
C VAL A 187 -5.04 12.08 4.82
N THR A 188 -4.69 11.24 3.86
CA THR A 188 -4.31 9.84 4.08
C THR A 188 -2.99 9.49 3.38
N ARG A 189 -2.37 8.38 3.76
CA ARG A 189 -1.21 7.82 3.03
C ARG A 189 -1.67 7.03 1.79
N GLY A 190 -2.27 7.76 0.81
CA GLY A 190 -2.89 7.20 -0.38
C GLY A 190 -4.23 6.52 -0.09
N SER A 191 -4.88 6.01 -1.16
CA SER A 191 -6.19 5.36 -1.08
C SER A 191 -6.18 4.07 -0.25
N GLN A 192 -5.07 3.32 -0.21
CA GLN A 192 -5.00 2.07 0.55
C GLN A 192 -5.20 2.26 2.06
N MET A 193 -4.58 3.30 2.66
CA MET A 193 -4.86 3.65 4.05
C MET A 193 -6.32 4.11 4.23
N ALA A 194 -6.83 4.88 3.28
CA ALA A 194 -8.22 5.31 3.29
C ALA A 194 -9.18 4.10 3.31
N LEU A 195 -8.98 3.12 2.44
CA LEU A 195 -9.77 1.89 2.37
C LEU A 195 -9.70 1.09 3.68
N TYR A 196 -8.52 0.92 4.24
CA TYR A 196 -8.34 0.24 5.52
C TYR A 196 -9.10 0.93 6.66
N LEU A 197 -9.01 2.26 6.74
CA LEU A 197 -9.75 3.04 7.74
C LEU A 197 -11.26 2.96 7.52
N CYS A 198 -11.72 3.05 6.28
CA CYS A 198 -13.12 2.90 5.91
C CYS A 198 -13.68 1.54 6.33
N ALA A 199 -12.94 0.47 6.09
CA ALA A 199 -13.34 -0.88 6.49
C ALA A 199 -13.62 -1.01 8.00
N HIS A 200 -12.88 -0.26 8.83
CA HIS A 200 -13.05 -0.28 10.29
C HIS A 200 -14.08 0.71 10.84
N VAL A 201 -14.60 1.62 10.01
CA VAL A 201 -15.51 2.69 10.45
C VAL A 201 -16.89 2.59 9.82
N MET A 202 -16.97 2.18 8.54
CA MET A 202 -18.23 2.14 7.79
C MET A 202 -19.12 0.97 8.19
N VAL A 203 -18.51 -0.17 8.45
CA VAL A 203 -19.19 -1.45 8.68
C VAL A 203 -18.63 -2.06 9.97
N LYS A 204 -19.49 -2.64 10.79
CA LYS A 204 -19.09 -3.29 12.05
C LYS A 204 -18.67 -4.74 11.82
N PRO A 205 -17.82 -5.32 12.67
CA PRO A 205 -17.53 -6.76 12.63
C PRO A 205 -18.83 -7.57 12.72
N GLY A 206 -18.99 -8.54 11.83
CA GLY A 206 -20.21 -9.36 11.71
C GLY A 206 -21.29 -8.79 10.78
N GLU A 207 -21.16 -7.55 10.33
CA GLU A 207 -21.94 -7.01 9.23
C GLU A 207 -21.23 -7.31 7.90
N ALA A 208 -21.84 -6.93 6.78
CA ALA A 208 -21.34 -7.19 5.44
C ALA A 208 -21.26 -5.94 4.57
N ILE A 209 -20.43 -6.04 3.52
CA ILE A 209 -20.32 -5.02 2.47
C ILE A 209 -20.52 -5.67 1.09
N ALA A 210 -21.28 -5.00 0.23
CA ALA A 210 -21.31 -5.32 -1.19
C ALA A 210 -20.11 -4.70 -1.90
N ILE A 211 -19.49 -5.44 -2.83
CA ILE A 211 -18.32 -4.99 -3.59
C ILE A 211 -18.48 -5.38 -5.06
N GLU A 212 -18.01 -4.52 -5.98
CA GLU A 212 -17.98 -4.84 -7.41
C GLU A 212 -17.20 -6.14 -7.68
N ASP A 213 -17.63 -6.96 -8.65
CA ASP A 213 -16.93 -8.15 -9.11
C ASP A 213 -16.81 -8.17 -10.64
N PRO A 214 -15.60 -8.14 -11.19
CA PRO A 214 -14.29 -8.08 -10.51
C PRO A 214 -14.01 -6.73 -9.84
N THR A 215 -13.09 -6.72 -8.88
CA THR A 215 -12.78 -5.55 -8.06
C THR A 215 -11.28 -5.37 -7.80
N TYR A 216 -10.93 -4.28 -7.14
CA TYR A 216 -9.58 -4.06 -6.59
C TYR A 216 -9.35 -4.96 -5.37
N GLU A 217 -8.49 -5.95 -5.52
CA GLU A 217 -8.24 -6.99 -4.53
C GLU A 217 -7.87 -6.44 -3.14
N TYR A 218 -7.05 -5.39 -3.08
CA TYR A 218 -6.68 -4.80 -1.79
C TYR A 218 -7.83 -4.04 -1.11
N ALA A 219 -8.89 -3.68 -1.83
CA ALA A 219 -10.11 -3.18 -1.19
C ALA A 219 -10.85 -4.34 -0.52
N ARG A 220 -11.04 -5.49 -1.20
CA ARG A 220 -11.63 -6.69 -0.64
C ARG A 220 -10.89 -7.14 0.62
N LEU A 221 -9.57 -7.29 0.53
CA LEU A 221 -8.72 -7.68 1.67
C LEU A 221 -8.79 -6.69 2.84
N ALA A 222 -8.94 -5.38 2.58
CA ALA A 222 -9.10 -4.39 3.64
C ALA A 222 -10.38 -4.62 4.44
N PHE A 223 -11.52 -4.88 3.79
CA PHE A 223 -12.78 -5.18 4.46
C PHE A 223 -12.75 -6.51 5.19
N GLU A 224 -12.22 -7.57 4.57
CA GLU A 224 -12.05 -8.88 5.22
C GLU A 224 -11.16 -8.79 6.47
N SER A 225 -10.08 -8.02 6.42
CA SER A 225 -9.19 -7.81 7.57
C SER A 225 -9.86 -7.11 8.76
N ALA A 226 -10.94 -6.39 8.51
CA ALA A 226 -11.77 -5.75 9.54
C ALA A 226 -12.86 -6.69 10.11
N GLY A 227 -12.89 -7.96 9.67
CA GLY A 227 -13.92 -8.93 10.08
C GLY A 227 -15.28 -8.71 9.41
N VAL A 228 -15.29 -8.05 8.25
CA VAL A 228 -16.49 -7.77 7.45
C VAL A 228 -16.65 -8.83 6.37
N THR A 229 -17.86 -9.38 6.23
CA THR A 229 -18.18 -10.29 5.14
C THR A 229 -18.33 -9.52 3.83
N VAL A 230 -17.72 -10.02 2.75
CA VAL A 230 -17.75 -9.37 1.44
C VAL A 230 -18.67 -10.11 0.49
N TYR A 231 -19.68 -9.44 -0.06
CA TYR A 231 -20.58 -9.96 -1.06
C TYR A 231 -20.26 -9.40 -2.44
N PRO A 232 -19.84 -10.24 -3.42
CA PRO A 232 -19.53 -9.80 -4.77
C PRO A 232 -20.82 -9.49 -5.54
N ILE A 233 -20.84 -8.32 -6.21
CA ILE A 233 -21.94 -7.89 -7.09
C ILE A 233 -21.38 -7.76 -8.51
N PRO A 234 -21.92 -8.49 -9.50
CA PRO A 234 -21.39 -8.46 -10.85
C PRO A 234 -21.38 -7.08 -11.50
N VAL A 235 -20.39 -6.84 -12.36
CA VAL A 235 -20.24 -5.65 -13.18
C VAL A 235 -20.43 -6.03 -14.65
N ASP A 236 -21.12 -5.16 -15.40
CA ASP A 236 -21.25 -5.28 -16.85
C ASP A 236 -20.84 -3.98 -17.56
N GLN A 237 -21.22 -3.80 -18.83
CA GLN A 237 -20.85 -2.63 -19.64
C GLN A 237 -21.42 -1.30 -19.14
N GLU A 238 -22.34 -1.30 -18.19
CA GLU A 238 -22.94 -0.12 -17.57
C GLU A 238 -22.50 0.09 -16.11
N GLY A 239 -21.58 -0.72 -15.60
CA GLY A 239 -21.08 -0.71 -14.22
C GLY A 239 -21.74 -1.76 -13.35
N ILE A 240 -21.78 -1.57 -12.04
CA ILE A 240 -22.36 -2.51 -11.07
C ILE A 240 -23.81 -2.83 -11.42
N GLN A 241 -24.20 -4.11 -11.37
CA GLN A 241 -25.56 -4.57 -11.64
C GLN A 241 -26.48 -4.30 -10.45
N VAL A 242 -27.29 -3.25 -10.56
CA VAL A 242 -28.17 -2.81 -9.46
C VAL A 242 -29.26 -3.82 -9.11
N ASP A 243 -29.75 -4.61 -10.09
CA ASP A 243 -30.73 -5.67 -9.83
C ASP A 243 -30.13 -6.82 -9.00
N ALA A 244 -28.86 -7.16 -9.25
CA ALA A 244 -28.13 -8.14 -8.45
C ALA A 244 -27.88 -7.60 -7.02
N LEU A 245 -27.58 -6.31 -6.87
CA LEU A 245 -27.45 -5.69 -5.57
C LEU A 245 -28.77 -5.70 -4.78
N GLU A 246 -29.90 -5.37 -5.40
CA GLU A 246 -31.22 -5.41 -4.74
C GLU A 246 -31.54 -6.82 -4.23
N LYS A 247 -31.32 -7.85 -5.04
CA LYS A 247 -31.48 -9.26 -4.63
C LYS A 247 -30.54 -9.65 -3.49
N ALA A 248 -29.28 -9.20 -3.54
CA ALA A 248 -28.34 -9.45 -2.46
C ALA A 248 -28.78 -8.81 -1.15
N LEU A 249 -29.31 -7.57 -1.17
CA LEU A 249 -29.82 -6.88 0.00
C LEU A 249 -31.08 -7.55 0.60
N GLU A 250 -31.93 -8.15 -0.23
CA GLU A 250 -33.08 -8.92 0.23
C GLU A 250 -32.67 -10.21 0.94
N LEU A 251 -31.66 -10.92 0.41
CA LEU A 251 -31.16 -12.18 0.95
C LEU A 251 -30.20 -12.00 2.13
N HIS A 252 -29.50 -10.88 2.18
CA HIS A 252 -28.42 -10.57 3.10
C HIS A 252 -28.64 -9.20 3.77
N PRO A 253 -29.58 -9.09 4.70
CA PRO A 253 -29.91 -7.84 5.38
C PRO A 253 -28.76 -7.30 6.26
N GLU A 254 -27.73 -8.13 6.53
CA GLU A 254 -26.49 -7.76 7.16
C GLU A 254 -25.59 -6.86 6.30
N ILE A 255 -25.86 -6.70 5.01
CA ILE A 255 -25.12 -5.77 4.14
C ILE A 255 -25.46 -4.34 4.55
N LYS A 256 -24.45 -3.60 5.04
CA LYS A 256 -24.56 -2.21 5.54
C LYS A 256 -23.72 -1.23 4.75
N GLY A 257 -22.89 -1.71 3.84
CA GLY A 257 -22.04 -0.86 3.02
C GLY A 257 -21.91 -1.35 1.59
N ILE A 258 -21.38 -0.48 0.73
CA ILE A 258 -21.04 -0.79 -0.64
C ILE A 258 -19.72 -0.09 -1.01
N TYR A 259 -18.81 -0.81 -1.68
CA TYR A 259 -17.61 -0.26 -2.28
C TYR A 259 -17.77 -0.22 -3.80
N VAL A 260 -17.52 0.94 -4.39
CA VAL A 260 -17.67 1.16 -5.84
C VAL A 260 -16.57 2.06 -6.40
N THR A 261 -16.25 1.83 -7.69
CA THR A 261 -15.33 2.64 -8.50
C THR A 261 -16.06 3.20 -9.75
N PRO A 262 -16.99 4.15 -9.59
CA PRO A 262 -18.02 4.46 -10.59
C PRO A 262 -17.49 5.10 -11.88
N ARG A 263 -16.31 5.74 -11.85
CA ARG A 263 -15.76 6.50 -12.98
C ARG A 263 -15.00 5.63 -13.97
N PHE A 264 -14.10 4.83 -13.50
CA PHE A 264 -13.28 3.89 -14.26
C PHE A 264 -13.17 2.62 -13.43
N GLN A 265 -14.26 1.84 -13.46
CA GLN A 265 -14.37 0.64 -12.65
C GLN A 265 -13.09 -0.20 -12.71
N TYR A 266 -12.59 -0.63 -11.57
CA TYR A 266 -11.41 -1.48 -11.55
C TYR A 266 -11.81 -2.96 -11.48
N PRO A 267 -11.35 -3.82 -12.41
CA PRO A 267 -10.34 -3.52 -13.45
C PRO A 267 -10.90 -3.15 -14.82
N THR A 268 -12.22 -3.17 -15.05
CA THR A 268 -12.87 -3.19 -16.36
C THR A 268 -12.88 -1.85 -17.10
N THR A 269 -12.50 -0.75 -16.46
CA THR A 269 -12.54 0.64 -16.98
C THR A 269 -13.93 1.17 -17.34
N VAL A 270 -14.97 0.43 -17.05
CA VAL A 270 -16.35 0.82 -17.32
C VAL A 270 -16.74 2.02 -16.45
N THR A 271 -17.55 2.90 -16.99
CA THR A 271 -18.15 4.03 -16.25
C THR A 271 -19.59 3.71 -15.90
N LEU A 272 -19.97 3.88 -14.64
CA LEU A 272 -21.34 3.68 -14.17
C LEU A 272 -22.32 4.58 -14.92
N SER A 273 -23.30 3.98 -15.59
CA SER A 273 -24.26 4.71 -16.41
C SER A 273 -25.13 5.66 -15.58
N ALA A 274 -25.64 6.73 -16.19
CA ALA A 274 -26.48 7.71 -15.51
C ALA A 274 -27.78 7.11 -14.95
N ALA A 275 -28.33 6.11 -15.62
CA ALA A 275 -29.53 5.39 -15.15
C ALA A 275 -29.23 4.57 -13.90
N ARG A 276 -28.15 3.77 -13.94
CA ARG A 276 -27.74 2.96 -12.79
C ARG A 276 -27.28 3.81 -11.61
N ARG A 277 -26.62 4.92 -11.89
CA ARG A 277 -26.19 5.89 -10.86
C ARG A 277 -27.39 6.41 -10.05
N ARG A 278 -28.51 6.74 -10.71
CA ARG A 278 -29.74 7.16 -10.03
C ARG A 278 -30.34 6.02 -9.19
N ARG A 279 -30.54 4.84 -9.80
CA ARG A 279 -31.09 3.69 -9.09
C ARG A 279 -30.23 3.29 -7.90
N LEU A 280 -28.90 3.30 -8.06
CA LEU A 280 -27.97 2.99 -6.96
C LEU A 280 -28.12 4.03 -5.82
N ALA A 281 -28.28 5.30 -6.13
CA ALA A 281 -28.50 6.33 -5.11
C ALA A 281 -29.81 6.08 -4.34
N ASP A 282 -30.89 5.73 -5.04
CA ASP A 282 -32.18 5.40 -4.41
C ASP A 282 -32.05 4.16 -3.49
N ILE A 283 -31.35 3.12 -3.93
CA ILE A 283 -31.08 1.91 -3.14
C ILE A 283 -30.29 2.26 -1.87
N VAL A 284 -29.22 3.05 -2.02
CA VAL A 284 -28.37 3.49 -0.90
C VAL A 284 -29.19 4.24 0.17
N VAL A 285 -29.99 5.19 -0.25
CA VAL A 285 -30.83 5.99 0.66
C VAL A 285 -31.91 5.12 1.32
N LYS A 286 -32.63 4.32 0.53
CA LYS A 286 -33.70 3.42 1.00
C LYS A 286 -33.21 2.43 2.07
N ASN A 287 -32.02 1.87 1.87
CA ASN A 287 -31.48 0.84 2.77
C ASN A 287 -30.46 1.42 3.80
N ASN A 288 -30.30 2.74 3.84
CA ASN A 288 -29.33 3.44 4.70
C ASN A 288 -27.92 2.84 4.63
N LEU A 289 -27.42 2.58 3.40
CA LEU A 289 -26.10 2.01 3.20
C LEU A 289 -25.01 3.08 3.30
N MET A 290 -23.82 2.68 3.75
CA MET A 290 -22.61 3.48 3.64
C MET A 290 -21.88 3.16 2.33
N VAL A 291 -21.57 4.18 1.54
CA VAL A 291 -20.83 4.04 0.27
C VAL A 291 -19.38 4.44 0.45
N ALA A 292 -18.45 3.57 0.03
CA ALA A 292 -17.07 3.96 -0.24
C ALA A 292 -16.89 4.12 -1.75
N GLU A 293 -16.80 5.35 -2.22
CA GLU A 293 -16.48 5.66 -3.61
C GLU A 293 -14.97 5.89 -3.76
N ASP A 294 -14.26 5.01 -4.49
CA ASP A 294 -12.84 5.20 -4.81
C ASP A 294 -12.71 5.81 -6.21
N ASP A 295 -12.37 7.10 -6.25
CA ASP A 295 -12.21 7.90 -7.48
C ASP A 295 -10.74 8.20 -7.77
N PHE A 296 -9.97 7.16 -8.06
CA PHE A 296 -8.54 7.26 -8.36
C PHE A 296 -8.23 7.94 -9.69
N GLY A 297 -9.21 8.04 -10.60
CA GLY A 297 -9.05 8.51 -11.99
C GLY A 297 -9.59 9.91 -12.30
N HIS A 298 -10.06 10.67 -11.32
CA HIS A 298 -10.80 11.93 -11.50
C HIS A 298 -10.20 12.89 -12.53
N HIS A 299 -8.90 13.12 -12.52
CA HIS A 299 -8.24 14.14 -13.34
C HIS A 299 -7.98 13.73 -14.80
N PHE A 300 -8.12 12.45 -15.14
CA PHE A 300 -7.74 11.91 -16.45
C PHE A 300 -8.93 11.46 -17.31
N HIS A 301 -9.99 12.27 -17.35
CA HIS A 301 -11.08 12.13 -18.32
C HIS A 301 -10.74 12.91 -19.59
N PHE A 302 -11.03 12.34 -20.76
CA PHE A 302 -10.70 12.93 -22.08
C PHE A 302 -11.93 13.46 -22.82
N THR A 303 -13.11 13.32 -22.23
CA THR A 303 -14.36 13.88 -22.74
C THR A 303 -14.56 15.31 -22.26
N THR A 304 -15.37 16.08 -23.00
CA THR A 304 -15.72 17.47 -22.63
C THR A 304 -16.74 17.55 -21.50
N SER A 305 -17.53 16.50 -21.28
CA SER A 305 -18.53 16.47 -20.21
C SER A 305 -17.88 16.20 -18.86
N ARG A 306 -18.12 17.10 -17.92
CA ARG A 306 -17.67 16.94 -16.54
C ARG A 306 -18.47 15.84 -15.85
N GLN A 307 -17.79 14.78 -15.45
CA GLN A 307 -18.43 13.73 -14.66
C GLN A 307 -18.24 14.04 -13.18
N MET A 308 -19.35 14.20 -12.47
CA MET A 308 -19.35 14.40 -11.02
C MET A 308 -19.17 13.06 -10.29
N PRO A 309 -18.58 13.02 -9.10
CA PRO A 309 -18.59 11.84 -8.24
C PRO A 309 -19.99 11.33 -7.95
N PHE A 310 -20.13 10.07 -7.67
CA PHE A 310 -21.41 9.46 -7.28
C PHE A 310 -21.91 10.02 -5.93
N CYS A 311 -20.97 10.25 -5.00
CA CYS A 311 -21.24 10.82 -3.67
C CYS A 311 -21.97 12.18 -3.71
N VAL A 312 -21.94 12.93 -4.83
CA VAL A 312 -22.73 14.18 -5.01
C VAL A 312 -24.23 13.92 -4.90
N MET A 313 -24.67 12.72 -5.24
CA MET A 313 -26.09 12.32 -5.20
C MET A 313 -26.56 11.81 -3.85
N LEU A 314 -25.65 11.67 -2.87
CA LEU A 314 -25.91 11.03 -1.59
C LEU A 314 -25.81 12.02 -0.43
N PRO A 315 -26.53 11.76 0.69
CA PRO A 315 -26.24 12.46 1.94
C PRO A 315 -24.78 12.22 2.36
N LYS A 316 -24.11 13.24 2.88
CA LYS A 316 -22.72 13.14 3.33
C LYS A 316 -22.48 12.05 4.38
N SER A 317 -23.50 11.76 5.21
CA SER A 317 -23.47 10.70 6.21
C SER A 317 -23.41 9.29 5.62
N ASN A 318 -23.86 9.13 4.37
CA ASN A 318 -23.94 7.85 3.69
C ASN A 318 -22.80 7.62 2.69
N CYS A 319 -21.82 8.53 2.63
CA CYS A 319 -20.77 8.45 1.64
C CYS A 319 -19.39 8.78 2.21
N VAL A 320 -18.41 7.97 1.88
CA VAL A 320 -16.98 8.27 1.99
C VAL A 320 -16.40 8.31 0.59
N TYR A 321 -15.98 9.49 0.16
CA TYR A 321 -15.32 9.69 -1.12
C TYR A 321 -13.80 9.62 -0.92
N ILE A 322 -13.13 8.74 -1.66
CA ILE A 322 -11.70 8.46 -1.57
C ILE A 322 -11.01 8.96 -2.82
N ALA A 323 -9.89 9.65 -2.67
CA ALA A 323 -9.06 10.08 -3.79
C ALA A 323 -7.56 10.02 -3.45
N THR A 324 -6.73 10.00 -4.50
CA THR A 324 -5.29 9.81 -4.35
C THR A 324 -4.48 10.74 -5.26
N PHE A 325 -3.35 11.23 -4.76
CA PHE A 325 -2.32 11.90 -5.56
C PHE A 325 -1.36 10.91 -6.24
N SER A 326 -1.42 9.61 -5.88
CA SER A 326 -0.55 8.58 -6.47
C SER A 326 -0.69 8.45 -7.98
N LYS A 327 -1.88 8.73 -8.53
CA LYS A 327 -2.14 8.67 -9.98
C LYS A 327 -1.89 10.02 -10.66
N ILE A 328 -1.80 11.12 -9.90
CA ILE A 328 -1.57 12.47 -10.40
C ILE A 328 -0.07 12.78 -10.44
N LEU A 329 0.63 12.55 -9.34
CA LEU A 329 2.06 12.87 -9.18
C LEU A 329 2.92 11.61 -9.30
N ALA A 330 2.99 10.82 -8.23
CA ALA A 330 3.74 9.57 -8.22
C ALA A 330 3.24 8.65 -7.10
N PRO A 331 3.19 7.32 -7.31
CA PRO A 331 2.79 6.36 -6.28
C PRO A 331 3.65 6.41 -5.01
N ALA A 332 4.95 6.72 -5.15
CA ALA A 332 5.91 6.78 -4.04
C ALA A 332 5.62 7.90 -3.02
N LEU A 333 4.89 8.94 -3.39
CA LEU A 333 4.59 10.07 -2.49
C LEU A 333 3.61 9.71 -1.39
N ARG A 334 2.87 8.63 -1.54
CA ARG A 334 1.91 8.10 -0.55
C ARG A 334 0.99 9.18 0.03
N LEU A 335 0.32 9.93 -0.82
CA LEU A 335 -0.60 10.99 -0.45
C LEU A 335 -1.98 10.77 -1.08
N GLY A 336 -3.03 10.93 -0.29
CA GLY A 336 -4.43 10.85 -0.69
C GLY A 336 -5.31 11.61 0.29
N PHE A 337 -6.61 11.54 0.11
CA PHE A 337 -7.56 12.09 1.07
C PHE A 337 -8.90 11.36 1.00
N VAL A 338 -9.67 11.51 2.06
CA VAL A 338 -11.06 11.10 2.16
C VAL A 338 -11.93 12.29 2.52
N THR A 339 -13.16 12.28 2.05
CA THR A 339 -14.18 13.23 2.49
C THR A 339 -15.48 12.51 2.86
N SER A 340 -16.15 13.02 3.90
CA SER A 340 -17.44 12.53 4.39
C SER A 340 -18.04 13.57 5.34
N SER A 341 -19.10 13.23 6.08
CA SER A 341 -19.54 14.07 7.18
C SER A 341 -18.45 14.23 8.25
N ALA A 342 -18.44 15.36 8.95
CA ALA A 342 -17.46 15.63 10.01
C ALA A 342 -17.44 14.53 11.09
N GLU A 343 -18.58 13.92 11.40
CA GLU A 343 -18.67 12.79 12.32
C GLU A 343 -17.88 11.57 11.83
N VAL A 344 -18.07 11.17 10.57
CA VAL A 344 -17.34 10.04 9.97
C VAL A 344 -15.85 10.36 9.90
N ILE A 345 -15.48 11.58 9.49
CA ILE A 345 -14.07 12.01 9.44
C ILE A 345 -13.41 11.96 10.82
N ASN A 346 -14.09 12.33 11.88
CA ASN A 346 -13.55 12.24 13.25
C ASN A 346 -13.32 10.78 13.66
N ARG A 347 -14.26 9.88 13.36
CA ARG A 347 -14.10 8.43 13.61
C ARG A 347 -12.91 7.84 12.83
N LEU A 348 -12.73 8.23 11.57
CA LEU A 348 -11.56 7.84 10.76
C LEU A 348 -10.25 8.35 11.39
N ALA A 349 -10.24 9.61 11.86
CA ALA A 349 -9.09 10.23 12.49
C ALA A 349 -8.71 9.54 13.82
N GLU A 350 -9.69 9.12 14.63
CA GLU A 350 -9.46 8.34 15.86
C GLU A 350 -8.81 6.99 15.55
N ARG A 351 -9.28 6.28 14.52
CA ARG A 351 -8.66 5.03 14.08
C ARG A 351 -7.24 5.24 13.57
N ARG A 352 -7.01 6.32 12.83
CA ARG A 352 -5.69 6.68 12.34
C ARG A 352 -4.67 6.90 13.47
N ARG A 353 -5.06 7.53 14.58
CA ARG A 353 -4.17 7.73 15.73
C ARG A 353 -3.54 6.44 16.25
N ILE A 354 -4.23 5.32 16.10
CA ILE A 354 -3.72 4.00 16.51
C ILE A 354 -2.66 3.47 15.53
N ILE A 355 -2.71 3.90 14.26
CA ILE A 355 -1.85 3.37 13.19
C ILE A 355 -0.53 4.16 13.09
N ASP A 356 -0.63 5.50 12.90
CA ASP A 356 0.52 6.35 12.60
C ASP A 356 0.48 7.74 13.24
N LEU A 357 -0.46 7.98 14.15
CA LEU A 357 -0.73 9.24 14.86
C LEU A 357 -1.13 10.40 13.92
N GLN A 358 -0.41 10.61 12.82
CA GLN A 358 -0.60 11.73 11.88
C GLN A 358 0.00 11.43 10.50
N GLY A 359 -0.24 12.33 9.54
CA GLY A 359 0.36 12.30 8.20
C GLY A 359 1.79 12.83 8.11
N ASP A 360 2.30 12.80 6.88
CA ASP A 360 3.56 13.43 6.51
C ASP A 360 3.35 14.92 6.24
N VAL A 361 3.55 15.74 7.25
CA VAL A 361 3.35 17.19 7.19
C VAL A 361 4.25 17.85 6.14
N VAL A 362 5.45 17.31 5.91
CA VAL A 362 6.40 17.84 4.92
C VAL A 362 5.87 17.63 3.52
N MET A 363 5.35 16.41 3.25
CA MET A 363 4.74 16.07 1.97
C MET A 363 3.45 16.85 1.75
N GLU A 364 2.57 16.90 2.75
CA GLU A 364 1.31 17.68 2.69
C GLU A 364 1.61 19.15 2.32
N ARG A 365 2.60 19.75 2.98
CA ARG A 365 3.00 21.14 2.70
C ARG A 365 3.62 21.32 1.32
N SER A 366 4.42 20.36 0.88
CA SER A 366 5.05 20.41 -0.44
C SER A 366 4.01 20.33 -1.56
N VAL A 367 3.01 19.45 -1.41
CA VAL A 367 1.92 19.36 -2.39
C VAL A 367 1.00 20.59 -2.33
N LEU A 368 0.72 21.13 -1.14
CA LEU A 368 -0.02 22.39 -1.00
C LEU A 368 0.66 23.53 -1.78
N GLU A 369 1.98 23.64 -1.73
CA GLU A 369 2.73 24.64 -2.49
C GLU A 369 2.54 24.46 -4.01
N LEU A 370 2.48 23.20 -4.49
CA LEU A 370 2.19 22.93 -5.90
C LEU A 370 0.76 23.33 -6.28
N VAL A 371 -0.20 23.17 -5.37
CA VAL A 371 -1.59 23.60 -5.56
C VAL A 371 -1.66 25.13 -5.60
N GLU A 372 -1.12 25.82 -4.58
CA GLU A 372 -1.16 27.28 -4.44
C GLU A 372 -0.43 28.01 -5.59
N SER A 373 0.69 27.45 -6.07
CA SER A 373 1.45 28.01 -7.21
C SER A 373 0.85 27.68 -8.58
N GLY A 374 -0.19 26.83 -8.63
CA GLY A 374 -0.79 26.33 -9.87
C GLY A 374 0.06 25.33 -10.66
N GLU A 375 1.21 24.88 -10.11
CA GLU A 375 2.07 23.87 -10.74
C GLU A 375 1.35 22.53 -10.89
N LEU A 376 0.54 22.15 -9.89
CA LEU A 376 -0.25 20.91 -9.97
C LEU A 376 -1.22 20.95 -11.16
N LYS A 377 -1.95 22.05 -11.35
CA LYS A 377 -2.89 22.20 -12.48
C LYS A 377 -2.17 22.19 -13.84
N ARG A 378 -0.97 22.79 -13.93
CA ARG A 378 -0.14 22.76 -15.15
C ARG A 378 0.35 21.34 -15.44
N HIS A 379 0.79 20.62 -14.41
CA HIS A 379 1.20 19.23 -14.53
C HIS A 379 0.04 18.33 -15.02
N ILE A 380 -1.13 18.40 -14.38
CA ILE A 380 -2.31 17.60 -14.75
C ILE A 380 -2.67 17.84 -16.23
N ARG A 381 -2.69 19.10 -16.69
CA ARG A 381 -2.99 19.41 -18.09
C ARG A 381 -1.99 18.81 -19.07
N ARG A 382 -0.69 18.86 -18.73
CA ARG A 382 0.37 18.27 -19.55
C ARG A 382 0.28 16.73 -19.57
N ALA A 383 0.15 16.10 -18.41
CA ALA A 383 0.01 14.65 -18.30
C ALA A 383 -1.24 14.14 -19.03
N ARG A 384 -2.38 14.84 -18.89
CA ARG A 384 -3.64 14.52 -19.59
C ARG A 384 -3.48 14.50 -21.10
N LYS A 385 -2.77 15.46 -21.69
CA LYS A 385 -2.50 15.49 -23.13
C LYS A 385 -1.67 14.27 -23.56
N VAL A 386 -0.58 13.99 -22.85
CA VAL A 386 0.28 12.84 -23.14
C VAL A 386 -0.49 11.52 -23.02
N TYR A 387 -1.30 11.36 -21.99
CA TYR A 387 -2.08 10.13 -21.79
C TYR A 387 -3.18 9.96 -22.83
N GLN A 388 -3.79 11.06 -23.27
CA GLN A 388 -4.74 11.02 -24.38
C GLN A 388 -4.08 10.58 -25.69
N GLU A 389 -2.92 11.14 -26.05
CA GLU A 389 -2.15 10.74 -27.23
C GLU A 389 -1.74 9.27 -27.19
N ARG A 390 -1.36 8.76 -25.99
CA ARG A 390 -1.01 7.35 -25.80
C ARG A 390 -2.24 6.44 -25.92
N LEU A 391 -3.39 6.85 -25.40
CA LEU A 391 -4.64 6.10 -25.57
C LEU A 391 -5.03 6.03 -27.05
N GLU A 392 -4.97 7.14 -27.78
CA GLU A 392 -5.26 7.18 -29.22
C GLU A 392 -4.36 6.19 -29.96
N TYR A 393 -3.06 6.21 -29.69
CA TYR A 393 -2.11 5.34 -30.36
C TYR A 393 -2.36 3.85 -30.11
N ILE A 394 -2.57 3.43 -28.84
CA ILE A 394 -2.82 2.02 -28.53
C ILE A 394 -4.21 1.56 -29.00
N ASP A 395 -5.21 2.44 -29.00
CA ASP A 395 -6.56 2.20 -29.54
C ASP A 395 -6.50 1.87 -31.04
N ASP A 396 -5.75 2.68 -31.80
CA ASP A 396 -5.50 2.44 -33.24
C ASP A 396 -4.84 1.08 -33.47
N LEU A 397 -3.84 0.73 -32.68
CA LEU A 397 -3.15 -0.57 -32.77
C LEU A 397 -4.08 -1.75 -32.48
N ILE A 398 -4.89 -1.66 -31.41
CA ILE A 398 -5.87 -2.69 -31.03
C ILE A 398 -6.91 -2.84 -32.11
N THR A 399 -7.49 -1.75 -32.58
CA THR A 399 -8.52 -1.73 -33.63
C THR A 399 -8.01 -2.33 -34.93
N ALA A 400 -6.77 -2.02 -35.31
CA ALA A 400 -6.16 -2.54 -36.56
C ALA A 400 -5.82 -4.03 -36.49
N LYS A 401 -5.33 -4.52 -35.34
CA LYS A 401 -4.76 -5.88 -35.22
C LYS A 401 -5.65 -6.86 -34.46
N LEU A 402 -6.43 -6.42 -33.45
CA LEU A 402 -7.12 -7.30 -32.51
C LEU A 402 -8.64 -7.23 -32.60
N LYS A 403 -9.22 -6.44 -33.52
CA LYS A 403 -10.68 -6.14 -33.59
C LYS A 403 -11.57 -7.37 -33.43
N ASP A 404 -11.24 -8.50 -34.08
CA ASP A 404 -12.07 -9.72 -34.09
C ASP A 404 -11.55 -10.79 -33.11
N LYS A 405 -10.51 -10.47 -32.34
CA LYS A 405 -9.83 -11.41 -31.42
C LYS A 405 -10.13 -11.13 -29.95
N VAL A 406 -10.53 -9.89 -29.64
CA VAL A 406 -10.82 -9.45 -28.26
C VAL A 406 -12.10 -8.63 -28.20
N MET A 407 -12.80 -8.73 -27.09
CA MET A 407 -13.85 -7.75 -26.79
C MET A 407 -13.22 -6.54 -26.11
N TYR A 408 -13.26 -5.42 -26.79
CA TYR A 408 -12.65 -4.17 -26.36
C TYR A 408 -13.60 -2.99 -26.55
N LYS A 409 -13.60 -2.10 -25.59
CA LYS A 409 -14.26 -0.79 -25.70
C LYS A 409 -13.28 0.27 -25.25
N ARG A 410 -13.04 1.26 -26.13
CA ARG A 410 -12.18 2.39 -25.80
C ARG A 410 -12.70 3.11 -24.55
N PRO A 411 -11.88 3.29 -23.50
CA PRO A 411 -12.29 4.03 -22.31
C PRO A 411 -12.34 5.55 -22.61
N ASN A 412 -13.21 6.26 -21.88
CA ASN A 412 -13.34 7.71 -21.99
C ASN A 412 -12.22 8.48 -21.25
N GLY A 413 -11.20 7.79 -20.77
CA GLY A 413 -10.10 8.33 -19.99
C GLY A 413 -9.46 7.28 -19.10
N GLY A 414 -8.87 7.72 -17.99
CA GLY A 414 -8.15 6.87 -17.06
C GLY A 414 -6.68 6.70 -17.43
N LEU A 415 -6.06 5.66 -16.90
CA LEU A 415 -4.64 5.34 -17.08
C LEU A 415 -4.44 3.94 -17.68
N ALA A 416 -5.53 3.20 -17.86
CA ALA A 416 -5.52 1.84 -18.39
C ALA A 416 -6.72 1.60 -19.30
N LEU A 417 -6.60 0.56 -20.12
CA LEU A 417 -7.68 -0.01 -20.91
C LEU A 417 -7.94 -1.46 -20.49
N TRP A 418 -9.07 -2.00 -20.92
CA TRP A 418 -9.51 -3.36 -20.62
C TRP A 418 -9.92 -4.10 -21.87
N MET A 419 -9.45 -5.34 -22.02
CA MET A 419 -9.86 -6.25 -23.09
C MET A 419 -10.24 -7.59 -22.49
N THR A 420 -11.23 -8.26 -23.08
CA THR A 420 -11.59 -9.64 -22.69
C THR A 420 -11.45 -10.60 -23.86
N MET A 421 -11.15 -11.87 -23.53
CA MET A 421 -10.90 -12.95 -24.48
C MET A 421 -11.39 -14.28 -23.91
N ASP A 422 -11.58 -15.26 -24.80
CA ASP A 422 -12.11 -16.58 -24.42
C ASP A 422 -11.02 -17.58 -24.01
N ARG A 423 -9.78 -17.14 -23.93
CA ARG A 423 -8.61 -17.99 -23.71
C ARG A 423 -7.67 -17.40 -22.65
N ASP A 424 -7.11 -18.26 -21.80
CA ASP A 424 -6.00 -17.91 -20.90
C ASP A 424 -4.67 -17.82 -21.67
N ILE A 425 -4.06 -16.66 -21.63
CA ILE A 425 -2.79 -16.36 -22.32
C ILE A 425 -1.64 -16.04 -21.35
N ARG A 426 -1.84 -16.18 -20.04
CA ARG A 426 -0.82 -15.80 -19.03
C ARG A 426 0.50 -16.52 -19.24
N ARG A 427 0.43 -17.83 -19.44
CA ARG A 427 1.62 -18.67 -19.62
C ARG A 427 2.38 -18.33 -20.91
N GLU A 428 1.66 -18.12 -22.00
CA GLU A 428 2.21 -17.79 -23.30
C GLU A 428 2.84 -16.38 -23.32
N LEU A 429 2.22 -15.41 -22.66
CA LEU A 429 2.82 -14.08 -22.45
C LEU A 429 4.11 -14.18 -21.62
N ALA A 430 4.11 -14.93 -20.53
CA ALA A 430 5.28 -15.13 -19.69
C ALA A 430 6.45 -15.79 -20.47
N ILE A 431 6.18 -16.76 -21.33
CA ILE A 431 7.19 -17.39 -22.21
C ILE A 431 7.83 -16.34 -23.15
N ARG A 432 7.07 -15.35 -23.61
CA ARG A 432 7.57 -14.22 -24.42
C ARG A 432 8.26 -13.13 -23.59
N GLY A 433 8.38 -13.32 -22.28
CA GLY A 433 8.94 -12.32 -21.36
C GLY A 433 8.03 -11.12 -21.16
N ILE A 434 6.71 -11.29 -21.30
CA ILE A 434 5.70 -10.25 -21.04
C ILE A 434 4.94 -10.63 -19.78
N ASN A 435 5.03 -9.79 -18.75
CA ASN A 435 4.23 -9.89 -17.54
C ASN A 435 3.11 -8.86 -17.59
N ALA A 436 1.86 -9.32 -17.49
CA ALA A 436 0.68 -8.46 -17.60
C ALA A 436 -0.41 -8.89 -16.61
N PRO A 437 -1.19 -7.96 -16.03
CA PRO A 437 -2.29 -8.28 -15.12
C PRO A 437 -3.47 -8.89 -15.90
N VAL A 438 -3.64 -10.21 -15.77
CA VAL A 438 -4.73 -10.97 -16.36
C VAL A 438 -5.65 -11.50 -15.27
N PHE A 439 -6.94 -11.31 -15.47
CA PHE A 439 -8.02 -11.64 -14.53
C PHE A 439 -8.86 -12.80 -15.08
N THR A 440 -9.29 -13.69 -14.21
CA THR A 440 -10.32 -14.69 -14.53
C THR A 440 -11.69 -14.12 -14.21
N LEU A 441 -12.61 -14.16 -15.15
CA LEU A 441 -13.96 -13.67 -14.97
C LEU A 441 -14.91 -14.79 -14.55
N THR A 442 -15.99 -14.45 -13.86
CA THR A 442 -17.00 -15.42 -13.38
C THR A 442 -17.74 -16.13 -14.49
N ASP A 443 -17.78 -15.56 -15.68
CA ASP A 443 -18.39 -16.17 -16.89
C ASP A 443 -17.43 -17.09 -17.68
N GLY A 444 -16.23 -17.36 -17.14
CA GLY A 444 -15.22 -18.23 -17.74
C GLY A 444 -14.31 -17.55 -18.75
N ARG A 445 -14.51 -16.26 -19.05
CA ARG A 445 -13.62 -15.48 -19.90
C ARG A 445 -12.42 -14.96 -19.11
N TRP A 446 -11.49 -14.39 -19.85
CA TRP A 446 -10.25 -13.81 -19.32
C TRP A 446 -10.19 -12.33 -19.66
N GLY A 447 -9.76 -11.53 -18.72
CA GLY A 447 -9.59 -10.09 -18.92
C GLY A 447 -8.16 -9.66 -18.74
N ILE A 448 -7.65 -8.76 -19.58
CA ILE A 448 -6.34 -8.14 -19.42
C ILE A 448 -6.52 -6.64 -19.22
N ARG A 449 -5.89 -6.11 -18.16
CA ARG A 449 -5.82 -4.67 -17.90
C ARG A 449 -4.46 -4.13 -18.31
N VAL A 450 -4.44 -3.14 -19.18
CA VAL A 450 -3.22 -2.59 -19.77
C VAL A 450 -3.07 -1.12 -19.38
N GLY A 451 -2.09 -0.83 -18.54
CA GLY A 451 -1.75 0.54 -18.11
C GLY A 451 -0.97 1.29 -19.17
N TYR A 452 -1.67 1.90 -20.11
CA TYR A 452 -1.06 2.61 -21.23
C TYR A 452 -0.37 3.94 -20.87
N ALA A 453 -0.78 4.55 -19.74
CA ALA A 453 -0.34 5.91 -19.40
C ALA A 453 1.18 6.06 -19.19
N SER A 454 1.87 5.01 -18.80
CA SER A 454 3.33 4.98 -18.62
C SER A 454 4.07 4.22 -19.71
N MET A 455 3.37 3.58 -20.66
CA MET A 455 3.99 2.81 -21.73
C MET A 455 4.56 3.69 -22.84
N LYS A 456 5.67 3.26 -23.44
CA LYS A 456 6.21 3.80 -24.68
C LYS A 456 5.54 3.15 -25.89
N LYS A 457 5.65 3.78 -27.05
CA LYS A 457 5.05 3.25 -28.30
C LYS A 457 5.57 1.87 -28.67
N GLU A 458 6.87 1.66 -28.53
CA GLU A 458 7.53 0.38 -28.82
C GLU A 458 7.03 -0.75 -27.89
N GLU A 459 6.73 -0.43 -26.64
CA GLU A 459 6.15 -1.37 -25.66
C GLU A 459 4.70 -1.73 -26.01
N MET A 460 3.91 -0.75 -26.48
CA MET A 460 2.55 -0.96 -26.96
C MET A 460 2.52 -1.85 -28.19
N GLU A 461 3.41 -1.59 -29.16
CA GLU A 461 3.57 -2.41 -30.38
C GLU A 461 3.96 -3.85 -30.05
N LEU A 462 4.91 -4.02 -29.11
CA LEU A 462 5.36 -5.34 -28.65
C LEU A 462 4.20 -6.12 -28.01
N LEU A 463 3.44 -5.47 -27.11
CA LEU A 463 2.31 -6.10 -26.44
C LEU A 463 1.23 -6.50 -27.44
N VAL A 464 0.77 -5.55 -28.27
CA VAL A 464 -0.31 -5.80 -29.25
C VAL A 464 0.12 -6.82 -30.29
N GLY A 465 1.39 -6.82 -30.72
CA GLY A 465 1.96 -7.84 -31.60
C GLY A 465 1.93 -9.24 -30.97
N ALA A 466 2.35 -9.37 -29.72
CA ALA A 466 2.30 -10.64 -28.99
C ALA A 466 0.86 -11.15 -28.80
N LEU A 467 -0.09 -10.26 -28.47
CA LEU A 467 -1.51 -10.62 -28.36
C LEU A 467 -2.08 -11.09 -29.71
N TYR A 468 -1.72 -10.43 -30.81
CA TYR A 468 -2.16 -10.84 -32.15
C TYR A 468 -1.72 -12.24 -32.54
N GLU A 469 -0.49 -12.62 -32.20
CA GLU A 469 0.04 -13.97 -32.46
C GLU A 469 -0.55 -15.04 -31.54
N LEU A 470 -1.00 -14.68 -30.34
CA LEU A 470 -1.51 -15.60 -29.35
C LEU A 470 -3.02 -15.85 -29.50
N LEU A 471 -3.76 -14.91 -29.96
CA LEU A 471 -5.20 -14.96 -30.16
C LEU A 471 -5.58 -15.21 -31.63
#